data_8b006caeb8b6d5c936e86e061887b263
#
_entry.id   8b006caeb8b6d5c936e86e061887b263
#
_cell.length_a   1.000
_cell.length_b   1.000
_cell.length_c   1.000
_cell.angle_alpha   90.00
_cell.angle_beta   90.00
_cell.angle_gamma   90.00
#
_symmetry.space_group_name_H-M   'P 1'
#
loop_
_entity.id
_entity.type
_entity.pdbx_description
1 polymer ?
#
loop_
_entity_poly.entity_id
_entity_poly.type
_entity_poly.pdbx_seq_one_letter_code
_entity_poly.pdbx_strand_id
1 'polypeptide(L)'
;MLGVVFDVGDKLNAELSTYGSNITVQPKSDAVVSDLYNTEGSDAGTSGGSASASDPTSFLKESDAAKIKTIFWAFNITNFAPELNQHVTAINTKPVTEGNGWSVSLADYPTKKNVPVVGTWFNKKLKLPSGETTVVGVEGMRSWWTLQGRWPKDGTKEAIIGKDLAKSLGVNAGQSHEDEAAVQVGGTVSLMRGDKSIDFKIVGVYDSGDDDNSAMYVSSNQLQDLTDLPDSVNKIEVKALTTPENDLARKAAKNPAALSQDEWETWYCTAYPSSIAYQIEEVIPGAVAKQVRQVAALQGNVLQKTQAVMILMTVLSLIAAAVAVANLMVASIGERSAELALLKAIGATDGAVSRLMMAETAAISLLGAVVGAGLGSGVAQLIGHVVFGSGITMRPMVFVLVFVLLAVTVLLASASSIRSILSLKPAEVLHGR
;
A
#
# COMPACT_ATOMS: atom_id res chain seq x y z
N MET A 1 14.18 14.27 -8.73
CA MET A 1 13.63 12.93 -8.93
C MET A 1 14.07 11.92 -7.87
N LEU A 2 15.35 11.65 -7.64
CA LEU A 2 15.81 10.69 -6.61
C LEU A 2 15.24 10.96 -5.22
N GLY A 3 15.17 12.21 -4.75
CA GLY A 3 14.57 12.54 -3.46
C GLY A 3 13.09 12.22 -3.34
N VAL A 4 12.33 12.41 -4.44
CA VAL A 4 10.90 12.07 -4.53
C VAL A 4 10.70 10.55 -4.45
N VAL A 5 11.56 9.77 -5.11
CA VAL A 5 11.48 8.30 -5.13
C VAL A 5 11.66 7.70 -3.73
N PHE A 6 12.66 8.17 -2.98
CA PHE A 6 12.90 7.67 -1.62
C PHE A 6 11.81 8.10 -0.63
N ASP A 7 11.34 9.33 -0.71
CA ASP A 7 10.31 9.86 0.20
C ASP A 7 8.93 9.25 -0.09
N VAL A 8 8.56 9.11 -1.36
CA VAL A 8 7.29 8.45 -1.76
C VAL A 8 7.30 6.97 -1.38
N GLY A 9 8.42 6.27 -1.55
CA GLY A 9 8.55 4.87 -1.14
C GLY A 9 8.36 4.70 0.38
N ASP A 10 8.98 5.56 1.19
CA ASP A 10 8.85 5.52 2.66
C ASP A 10 7.44 5.91 3.11
N LYS A 11 6.81 6.93 2.49
CA LYS A 11 5.43 7.33 2.80
C LYS A 11 4.42 6.25 2.43
N LEU A 12 4.52 5.67 1.24
CA LEU A 12 3.67 4.55 0.84
C LEU A 12 3.83 3.36 1.79
N ASN A 13 5.05 3.02 2.19
CA ASN A 13 5.29 1.93 3.15
C ASN A 13 4.72 2.25 4.54
N ALA A 14 4.80 3.50 5.00
CA ALA A 14 4.20 3.94 6.26
C ALA A 14 2.67 3.98 6.18
N GLU A 15 2.09 4.48 5.08
CA GLU A 15 0.64 4.46 4.85
C GLU A 15 0.12 3.03 4.76
N LEU A 16 0.79 2.14 4.04
CA LEU A 16 0.39 0.75 3.91
C LEU A 16 0.46 -0.03 5.23
N SER A 17 1.42 0.29 6.09
CA SER A 17 1.46 -0.28 7.45
C SER A 17 0.31 0.24 8.34
N THR A 18 -0.31 1.35 7.96
CA THR A 18 -1.47 1.95 8.66
C THR A 18 -2.79 1.37 8.17
N TYR A 19 -2.84 0.87 6.91
CA TYR A 19 -4.03 0.30 6.30
C TYR A 19 -4.17 -1.20 6.58
N GLY A 20 -5.20 -1.57 7.32
CA GLY A 20 -5.70 -2.93 7.45
C GLY A 20 -4.87 -3.90 8.29
N SER A 21 -5.15 -5.17 8.07
CA SER A 21 -4.45 -6.29 8.67
C SER A 21 -3.17 -6.63 7.91
N ASN A 22 -2.11 -7.01 8.63
CA ASN A 22 -0.87 -7.51 8.03
C ASN A 22 -0.69 -9.02 8.19
N ILE A 23 -1.56 -9.67 8.96
CA ILE A 23 -1.60 -11.12 9.11
C ILE A 23 -3.07 -11.58 8.95
N THR A 24 -3.28 -12.62 8.16
CA THR A 24 -4.58 -13.28 8.00
C THR A 24 -4.48 -14.71 8.49
N VAL A 25 -5.41 -15.09 9.36
CA VAL A 25 -5.54 -16.45 9.91
C VAL A 25 -6.73 -17.12 9.26
N GLN A 26 -6.52 -18.31 8.71
CA GLN A 26 -7.52 -19.09 7.99
C GLN A 26 -7.49 -20.54 8.44
N PRO A 27 -8.58 -21.32 8.23
CA PRO A 27 -8.55 -22.77 8.41
C PRO A 27 -7.48 -23.43 7.53
N LYS A 28 -6.87 -24.49 8.02
CA LYS A 28 -5.83 -25.20 7.29
C LYS A 28 -6.30 -25.78 5.95
N SER A 29 -7.56 -26.19 5.83
CA SER A 29 -8.19 -26.65 4.59
C SER A 29 -8.19 -25.57 3.51
N ASP A 30 -8.59 -24.36 3.83
CA ASP A 30 -8.66 -23.23 2.89
C ASP A 30 -7.27 -22.76 2.47
N ALA A 31 -6.30 -22.84 3.40
CA ALA A 31 -4.92 -22.49 3.12
C ALA A 31 -4.28 -23.41 2.06
N VAL A 32 -4.54 -24.71 2.13
CA VAL A 32 -4.03 -25.70 1.16
C VAL A 32 -4.67 -25.51 -0.21
N VAL A 33 -5.97 -25.24 -0.27
CA VAL A 33 -6.67 -25.00 -1.54
C VAL A 33 -6.12 -23.72 -2.20
N SER A 34 -5.96 -22.65 -1.46
CA SER A 34 -5.43 -21.40 -2.03
C SER A 34 -3.99 -21.54 -2.55
N ASP A 35 -3.15 -22.36 -1.91
CA ASP A 35 -1.77 -22.59 -2.34
C ASP A 35 -1.71 -23.44 -3.62
N LEU A 36 -2.64 -24.39 -3.80
CA LEU A 36 -2.76 -25.21 -5.01
C LEU A 36 -3.16 -24.39 -6.24
N TYR A 37 -4.06 -23.43 -6.08
CA TYR A 37 -4.51 -22.56 -7.18
C TYR A 37 -3.54 -21.41 -7.51
N ASN A 38 -2.68 -20.99 -6.57
CA ASN A 38 -1.69 -19.92 -6.79
C ASN A 38 -0.37 -20.40 -7.43
N THR A 39 -0.17 -21.72 -7.64
CA THR A 39 1.07 -22.28 -8.22
C THR A 39 1.08 -22.28 -9.75
N GLU A 40 -0.05 -22.09 -10.41
CA GLU A 40 -0.13 -21.90 -11.87
C GLU A 40 -0.50 -20.44 -12.17
N GLY A 41 0.47 -19.69 -12.70
CA GLY A 41 0.33 -18.29 -13.05
C GLY A 41 -0.87 -18.02 -13.95
N SER A 42 -1.93 -17.52 -13.38
CA SER A 42 -3.07 -16.95 -14.09
C SER A 42 -3.65 -15.81 -13.30
N ASP A 43 -3.93 -14.75 -14.03
CA ASP A 43 -4.47 -13.47 -13.63
C ASP A 43 -5.43 -13.49 -12.45
N ALA A 44 -5.12 -12.64 -11.50
CA ALA A 44 -5.96 -12.32 -10.36
C ALA A 44 -7.30 -11.75 -10.81
N GLY A 45 -8.35 -12.47 -10.56
CA GLY A 45 -9.70 -11.99 -10.78
C GLY A 45 -10.71 -13.06 -10.42
N THR A 46 -11.01 -13.15 -9.16
CA THR A 46 -12.22 -13.75 -8.57
C THR A 46 -11.87 -14.74 -7.47
N SER A 47 -11.53 -14.25 -6.30
CA SER A 47 -11.52 -15.05 -5.09
C SER A 47 -12.93 -15.12 -4.49
N GLY A 48 -13.80 -15.87 -5.14
CA GLY A 48 -15.11 -16.28 -4.64
C GLY A 48 -15.18 -17.79 -4.52
N GLY A 49 -14.22 -18.40 -3.82
CA GLY A 49 -14.34 -19.79 -3.42
C GLY A 49 -15.46 -19.92 -2.41
N SER A 50 -16.66 -20.29 -2.86
CA SER A 50 -17.74 -20.75 -1.98
C SER A 50 -17.23 -21.97 -1.23
N ALA A 51 -16.75 -21.80 0.00
CA ALA A 51 -16.58 -22.91 0.93
C ALA A 51 -17.95 -23.62 1.02
N SER A 52 -17.96 -24.91 0.66
CA SER A 52 -19.16 -25.72 0.79
C SER A 52 -19.61 -25.65 2.22
N ALA A 53 -20.82 -25.16 2.48
CA ALA A 53 -21.37 -24.86 3.79
C ALA A 53 -21.52 -26.08 4.74
N SER A 54 -20.93 -27.20 4.42
CA SER A 54 -21.12 -28.49 5.09
C SER A 54 -19.82 -29.13 5.64
N ASP A 55 -18.65 -28.53 5.44
CA ASP A 55 -17.40 -29.11 5.97
C ASP A 55 -16.97 -28.35 7.24
N PRO A 56 -17.10 -28.98 8.45
CA PRO A 56 -16.72 -28.35 9.72
C PRO A 56 -15.22 -28.04 9.81
N THR A 57 -14.38 -28.58 8.93
CA THR A 57 -12.94 -28.27 8.86
C THR A 57 -12.65 -26.95 8.16
N SER A 58 -13.63 -26.34 7.51
CA SER A 58 -13.53 -25.04 6.82
C SER A 58 -13.73 -23.85 7.75
N PHE A 59 -13.86 -24.06 9.06
CA PHE A 59 -14.10 -22.98 10.03
C PHE A 59 -13.17 -23.09 11.23
N LEU A 60 -12.78 -21.93 11.75
CA LEU A 60 -12.16 -21.76 13.06
C LEU A 60 -13.24 -21.41 14.07
N LYS A 61 -12.94 -21.59 15.35
CA LYS A 61 -13.81 -21.15 16.42
C LYS A 61 -13.63 -19.66 16.71
N GLU A 62 -14.73 -18.90 16.70
CA GLU A 62 -14.70 -17.48 17.06
C GLU A 62 -14.17 -17.29 18.51
N SER A 63 -14.55 -18.20 19.42
CA SER A 63 -14.09 -18.20 20.81
C SER A 63 -12.57 -18.32 20.94
N ASP A 64 -11.90 -18.97 20.01
CA ASP A 64 -10.44 -19.12 20.01
C ASP A 64 -9.72 -17.86 19.55
N ALA A 65 -10.40 -16.90 18.89
CA ALA A 65 -9.78 -15.65 18.44
C ALA A 65 -9.17 -14.84 19.59
N ALA A 66 -9.74 -14.90 20.79
CA ALA A 66 -9.21 -14.22 21.97
C ALA A 66 -7.82 -14.75 22.39
N LYS A 67 -7.47 -16.00 22.03
CA LYS A 67 -6.15 -16.61 22.31
C LYS A 67 -4.99 -15.88 21.61
N ILE A 68 -5.26 -15.11 20.55
CA ILE A 68 -4.28 -14.25 19.88
C ILE A 68 -3.60 -13.30 20.90
N LYS A 69 -4.31 -12.90 21.94
CA LYS A 69 -3.77 -12.06 23.02
C LYS A 69 -3.02 -12.83 24.12
N THR A 70 -2.76 -14.11 23.94
CA THR A 70 -1.99 -14.94 24.90
C THR A 70 -0.61 -15.34 24.36
N ILE A 71 -0.26 -14.98 23.12
CA ILE A 71 1.05 -15.26 22.52
C ILE A 71 2.14 -14.37 23.13
N PHE A 72 3.40 -14.72 22.90
CA PHE A 72 4.54 -13.93 23.38
C PHE A 72 4.49 -12.47 22.88
N TRP A 73 4.10 -12.25 21.62
CA TRP A 73 3.97 -10.92 21.01
C TRP A 73 2.58 -10.28 21.17
N ALA A 74 1.82 -10.66 22.19
CA ALA A 74 0.45 -10.16 22.43
C ALA A 74 0.35 -8.62 22.47
N PHE A 75 1.35 -7.94 23.01
CA PHE A 75 1.38 -6.47 23.09
C PHE A 75 1.61 -5.80 21.72
N ASN A 76 2.26 -6.50 20.80
CA ASN A 76 2.44 -6.01 19.44
C ASN A 76 1.17 -6.10 18.60
N ILE A 77 0.19 -6.92 19.01
CA ILE A 77 -1.09 -7.01 18.32
C ILE A 77 -1.96 -5.84 18.76
N THR A 78 -2.09 -4.86 17.86
CA THR A 78 -2.86 -3.65 18.11
C THR A 78 -4.36 -3.87 17.98
N ASN A 79 -4.77 -4.73 17.02
CA ASN A 79 -6.17 -5.05 16.79
C ASN A 79 -6.32 -6.40 16.06
N PHE A 80 -7.49 -7.00 16.14
CA PHE A 80 -7.88 -8.14 15.32
C PHE A 80 -9.40 -8.24 15.24
N ALA A 81 -9.90 -8.87 14.18
CA ALA A 81 -11.32 -9.10 13.98
C ALA A 81 -11.54 -10.48 13.35
N PRO A 82 -12.32 -11.37 14.01
CA PRO A 82 -12.79 -12.58 13.36
C PRO A 82 -13.89 -12.22 12.36
N GLU A 83 -13.93 -12.93 11.23
CA GLU A 83 -14.87 -12.73 10.16
C GLU A 83 -15.50 -14.05 9.73
N LEU A 84 -16.82 -14.06 9.63
CA LEU A 84 -17.59 -15.09 8.95
C LEU A 84 -18.08 -14.50 7.63
N ASN A 85 -17.48 -14.90 6.53
CA ASN A 85 -17.85 -14.45 5.18
C ASN A 85 -18.84 -15.42 4.56
N GLN A 86 -20.03 -14.94 4.21
CA GLN A 86 -21.11 -15.72 3.66
C GLN A 86 -21.84 -14.96 2.53
N HIS A 87 -22.43 -15.68 1.62
CA HIS A 87 -23.28 -15.12 0.58
C HIS A 87 -24.74 -15.41 0.86
N VAL A 88 -25.55 -14.36 0.92
CA VAL A 88 -26.97 -14.46 1.25
C VAL A 88 -27.81 -13.60 0.29
N THR A 89 -29.13 -13.71 0.36
CA THR A 89 -30.05 -12.83 -0.37
C THR A 89 -30.40 -11.64 0.53
N ALA A 90 -30.25 -10.44 0.02
CA ALA A 90 -30.61 -9.19 0.69
C ALA A 90 -31.85 -8.58 0.06
N ILE A 91 -32.81 -8.17 0.88
CA ILE A 91 -34.09 -7.57 0.46
C ILE A 91 -34.25 -6.26 1.23
N ASN A 92 -34.51 -5.17 0.53
CA ASN A 92 -34.87 -3.91 1.16
C ASN A 92 -36.35 -3.93 1.57
N THR A 93 -36.64 -3.97 2.87
CA THR A 93 -37.99 -4.08 3.41
C THR A 93 -38.68 -2.76 3.72
N LYS A 94 -38.09 -1.61 3.35
CA LYS A 94 -38.83 -0.35 3.43
C LYS A 94 -39.92 -0.31 2.35
N PRO A 95 -41.21 -0.09 2.71
CA PRO A 95 -42.24 0.13 1.70
C PRO A 95 -41.88 1.37 0.90
N VAL A 96 -41.90 1.27 -0.39
CA VAL A 96 -42.03 2.40 -1.29
C VAL A 96 -43.31 3.10 -0.88
N THR A 97 -43.20 4.29 -0.30
CA THR A 97 -44.27 5.19 0.18
C THR A 97 -45.69 4.75 -0.11
N GLU A 98 -46.49 4.55 0.94
CA GLU A 98 -47.95 4.39 0.91
C GLU A 98 -48.58 5.51 0.05
N GLY A 99 -48.87 5.16 -1.18
CA GLY A 99 -49.79 5.91 -2.02
C GLY A 99 -50.81 4.92 -2.54
N ASN A 100 -51.99 4.94 -1.96
CA ASN A 100 -53.20 4.24 -2.39
C ASN A 100 -53.22 2.71 -2.27
N GLY A 101 -53.53 2.18 -1.10
CA GLY A 101 -54.40 0.99 -0.89
C GLY A 101 -54.07 -0.33 -1.62
N TRP A 102 -52.86 -0.51 -2.14
CA TRP A 102 -52.45 -1.75 -2.84
C TRP A 102 -51.57 -2.59 -1.90
N SER A 103 -51.91 -3.85 -1.74
CA SER A 103 -51.08 -4.84 -1.07
C SER A 103 -49.80 -5.05 -1.88
N VAL A 104 -48.67 -4.53 -1.35
CA VAL A 104 -47.34 -4.68 -1.95
C VAL A 104 -46.91 -6.13 -1.79
N SER A 105 -46.71 -6.83 -2.88
CA SER A 105 -46.17 -8.21 -2.92
C SER A 105 -44.65 -8.16 -2.57
N LEU A 106 -44.13 -9.19 -1.90
CA LEU A 106 -42.68 -9.36 -1.67
C LEU A 106 -41.86 -9.28 -2.98
N ALA A 107 -42.46 -9.53 -4.12
CA ALA A 107 -41.83 -9.42 -5.44
C ALA A 107 -41.54 -7.96 -5.87
N ASP A 108 -42.10 -6.96 -5.21
CA ASP A 108 -41.96 -5.55 -5.55
C ASP A 108 -40.82 -4.88 -4.77
N TYR A 109 -40.15 -5.62 -3.86
CA TYR A 109 -39.02 -5.09 -3.09
C TYR A 109 -37.69 -5.29 -3.80
N PRO A 110 -36.80 -4.28 -3.82
CA PRO A 110 -35.46 -4.44 -4.36
C PRO A 110 -34.74 -5.60 -3.67
N THR A 111 -34.48 -6.65 -4.46
CA THR A 111 -33.87 -7.90 -3.98
C THR A 111 -32.56 -8.13 -4.74
N LYS A 112 -31.49 -8.44 -4.00
CA LYS A 112 -30.21 -8.84 -4.59
C LYS A 112 -29.81 -10.20 -4.02
N LYS A 113 -29.56 -11.16 -4.92
CA LYS A 113 -29.05 -12.49 -4.58
C LYS A 113 -27.53 -12.49 -4.54
N ASN A 114 -26.98 -13.43 -3.80
CA ASN A 114 -25.53 -13.65 -3.71
C ASN A 114 -24.76 -12.40 -3.21
N VAL A 115 -25.31 -11.74 -2.20
CA VAL A 115 -24.67 -10.58 -1.58
C VAL A 115 -23.62 -11.07 -0.59
N PRO A 116 -22.38 -10.60 -0.66
CA PRO A 116 -21.36 -10.88 0.33
C PRO A 116 -21.74 -10.20 1.65
N VAL A 117 -21.83 -10.99 2.73
CA VAL A 117 -22.10 -10.51 4.08
C VAL A 117 -21.01 -11.00 5.01
N VAL A 118 -20.47 -10.07 5.78
CA VAL A 118 -19.39 -10.30 6.74
C VAL A 118 -19.95 -10.17 8.16
N GLY A 119 -19.97 -11.29 8.88
CA GLY A 119 -20.25 -11.30 10.31
C GLY A 119 -18.97 -11.11 11.11
N THR A 120 -18.88 -10.04 11.91
CA THR A 120 -17.63 -9.68 12.58
C THR A 120 -17.88 -8.99 13.93
N TRP A 121 -16.79 -8.71 14.65
CA TRP A 121 -16.80 -7.81 15.81
C TRP A 121 -16.52 -6.39 15.33
N PHE A 122 -17.32 -5.45 15.80
CA PHE A 122 -17.12 -4.03 15.48
C PHE A 122 -16.20 -3.35 16.49
N ASN A 123 -16.57 -3.44 17.79
CA ASN A 123 -15.86 -2.77 18.90
C ASN A 123 -16.03 -3.59 20.17
N LYS A 124 -15.53 -4.83 20.14
CA LYS A 124 -15.72 -5.80 21.21
C LYS A 124 -14.70 -5.61 22.33
N LYS A 125 -15.21 -5.49 23.55
CA LYS A 125 -14.38 -5.47 24.77
C LYS A 125 -14.06 -6.91 25.18
N LEU A 126 -12.78 -7.24 25.20
CA LEU A 126 -12.27 -8.52 25.66
C LEU A 126 -11.57 -8.36 27.00
N LYS A 127 -11.94 -9.19 27.96
CA LYS A 127 -11.22 -9.31 29.23
C LYS A 127 -10.17 -10.41 29.07
N LEU A 128 -8.91 -10.03 29.17
CA LEU A 128 -7.78 -10.94 29.02
C LEU A 128 -7.57 -11.77 30.31
N PRO A 129 -6.89 -12.92 30.23
CA PRO A 129 -6.50 -13.70 31.41
C PRO A 129 -5.63 -12.92 32.40
N SER A 130 -4.89 -11.92 31.92
CA SER A 130 -4.11 -10.97 32.75
C SER A 130 -4.97 -10.04 33.62
N GLY A 131 -6.29 -10.00 33.38
CA GLY A 131 -7.23 -9.08 34.04
C GLY A 131 -7.39 -7.74 33.29
N GLU A 132 -6.57 -7.47 32.28
CA GLU A 132 -6.67 -6.28 31.43
C GLU A 132 -7.86 -6.39 30.47
N THR A 133 -8.37 -5.23 30.08
CA THR A 133 -9.43 -5.14 29.07
C THR A 133 -8.86 -4.50 27.80
N THR A 134 -9.02 -5.16 26.67
CA THR A 134 -8.67 -4.62 25.36
C THR A 134 -9.93 -4.48 24.50
N VAL A 135 -9.89 -3.57 23.55
CA VAL A 135 -10.96 -3.35 22.57
C VAL A 135 -10.43 -3.78 21.20
N VAL A 136 -11.18 -4.64 20.53
CA VAL A 136 -10.81 -5.20 19.22
C VAL A 136 -11.99 -5.19 18.27
N GLY A 137 -11.74 -5.19 16.98
CA GLY A 137 -12.79 -5.24 15.96
C GLY A 137 -12.50 -4.38 14.74
N VAL A 138 -13.38 -4.50 13.77
CA VAL A 138 -13.24 -3.88 12.43
C VAL A 138 -13.20 -2.35 12.47
N GLU A 139 -13.92 -1.70 13.41
CA GLU A 139 -13.94 -0.25 13.57
C GLU A 139 -12.51 0.34 13.67
N GLY A 140 -11.66 -0.25 14.51
CA GLY A 140 -10.27 0.18 14.67
C GLY A 140 -9.32 -0.27 13.54
N MET A 141 -9.78 -1.14 12.64
CA MET A 141 -8.97 -1.67 11.54
C MET A 141 -9.23 -0.98 10.21
N ARG A 142 -10.40 -0.41 10.00
CA ARG A 142 -10.85 0.22 8.74
C ARG A 142 -10.84 1.76 8.84
N SER A 143 -9.74 2.34 9.31
CA SER A 143 -9.62 3.79 9.53
C SER A 143 -9.71 4.63 8.24
N TRP A 144 -9.48 4.02 7.09
CA TRP A 144 -9.58 4.69 5.77
C TRP A 144 -10.98 4.67 5.17
N TRP A 145 -11.91 3.90 5.73
CA TRP A 145 -13.28 3.90 5.25
C TRP A 145 -13.96 5.22 5.57
N THR A 146 -14.62 5.79 4.59
CA THR A 146 -15.50 6.94 4.83
C THR A 146 -16.88 6.41 5.22
N LEU A 147 -17.26 6.61 6.48
CA LEU A 147 -18.54 6.14 7.03
C LEU A 147 -19.51 7.31 7.19
N GLN A 148 -20.66 7.20 6.55
CA GLN A 148 -21.81 8.07 6.79
C GLN A 148 -22.75 7.39 7.79
N GLY A 149 -22.97 7.97 8.95
CA GLY A 149 -23.70 7.36 10.05
C GLY A 149 -22.79 6.94 11.19
N ARG A 150 -22.99 5.75 11.73
CA ARG A 150 -22.19 5.20 12.83
C ARG A 150 -21.91 3.71 12.64
N TRP A 151 -20.93 3.20 13.36
CA TRP A 151 -20.68 1.76 13.48
C TRP A 151 -21.82 1.04 14.21
N PRO A 152 -22.15 -0.22 13.84
CA PRO A 152 -23.09 -1.06 14.55
C PRO A 152 -22.57 -1.42 15.95
N LYS A 153 -23.50 -1.72 16.85
CA LYS A 153 -23.15 -2.29 18.16
C LYS A 153 -23.07 -3.81 18.07
N ASP A 154 -22.04 -4.38 18.67
CA ASP A 154 -21.88 -5.83 18.73
C ASP A 154 -23.10 -6.50 19.39
N GLY A 155 -23.53 -7.65 18.86
CA GLY A 155 -24.65 -8.43 19.35
C GLY A 155 -26.04 -7.88 19.00
N THR A 156 -26.14 -6.76 18.29
CA THR A 156 -27.43 -6.17 17.87
C THR A 156 -27.75 -6.48 16.41
N LYS A 157 -29.02 -6.31 16.03
CA LYS A 157 -29.47 -6.40 14.63
C LYS A 157 -29.26 -5.07 13.89
N GLU A 158 -28.08 -4.50 14.05
CA GLU A 158 -27.62 -3.33 13.31
C GLU A 158 -26.59 -3.73 12.26
N ALA A 159 -26.53 -2.98 11.16
CA ALA A 159 -25.59 -3.25 10.08
C ALA A 159 -25.07 -1.95 9.46
N ILE A 160 -23.90 -2.05 8.82
CA ILE A 160 -23.41 -1.09 7.84
C ILE A 160 -23.40 -1.74 6.46
N ILE A 161 -23.66 -0.94 5.45
CA ILE A 161 -23.76 -1.39 4.08
C ILE A 161 -22.79 -0.60 3.20
N GLY A 162 -22.15 -1.28 2.25
CA GLY A 162 -21.29 -0.62 1.28
C GLY A 162 -22.08 0.24 0.30
N LYS A 163 -21.47 1.30 -0.18
CA LYS A 163 -22.08 2.30 -1.05
C LYS A 163 -22.74 1.70 -2.30
N ASP A 164 -22.08 0.73 -2.95
CA ASP A 164 -22.59 0.13 -4.19
C ASP A 164 -23.74 -0.84 -3.92
N LEU A 165 -23.67 -1.57 -2.80
CA LEU A 165 -24.79 -2.42 -2.39
C LEU A 165 -25.99 -1.57 -1.96
N ALA A 166 -25.78 -0.49 -1.21
CA ALA A 166 -26.83 0.43 -0.81
C ALA A 166 -27.55 1.02 -2.02
N LYS A 167 -26.80 1.44 -3.03
CA LYS A 167 -27.34 1.96 -4.30
C LYS A 167 -28.15 0.86 -5.03
N SER A 168 -27.65 -0.36 -5.10
CA SER A 168 -28.33 -1.47 -5.79
C SER A 168 -29.63 -1.91 -5.11
N LEU A 169 -29.74 -1.75 -3.80
CA LEU A 169 -30.93 -2.06 -3.01
C LEU A 169 -31.88 -0.86 -2.83
N GLY A 170 -31.58 0.30 -3.45
CA GLY A 170 -32.39 1.51 -3.33
C GLY A 170 -32.45 2.07 -1.91
N VAL A 171 -31.49 1.79 -1.05
CA VAL A 171 -31.42 2.30 0.33
C VAL A 171 -31.20 3.81 0.34
N ASN A 172 -30.71 4.37 -0.78
CA ASN A 172 -30.41 5.80 -0.97
C ASN A 172 -31.51 6.59 -1.71
N ALA A 173 -32.72 6.09 -1.80
CA ALA A 173 -33.78 6.78 -2.50
C ALA A 173 -34.42 7.90 -1.65
N GLY A 174 -33.64 8.91 -1.31
CA GLY A 174 -34.13 10.21 -0.95
C GLY A 174 -33.98 11.13 -2.15
N GLN A 175 -35.07 11.35 -2.93
CA GLN A 175 -35.08 12.34 -3.99
C GLN A 175 -34.93 13.74 -3.42
N SER A 176 -33.79 14.35 -3.64
CA SER A 176 -33.67 15.78 -3.86
C SER A 176 -32.55 16.01 -4.87
N HIS A 177 -32.93 16.54 -5.99
CA HIS A 177 -32.07 17.06 -7.04
C HIS A 177 -31.25 18.21 -6.48
N GLU A 178 -30.11 18.01 -5.92
CA GLU A 178 -29.08 19.05 -5.72
C GLU A 178 -28.05 18.76 -4.63
N ASP A 179 -28.18 17.66 -3.83
CA ASP A 179 -27.12 17.28 -2.88
C ASP A 179 -26.78 15.81 -3.00
N GLU A 180 -25.60 15.50 -3.53
CA GLU A 180 -24.99 14.17 -3.69
C GLU A 180 -24.71 13.45 -2.35
N ALA A 181 -25.18 13.96 -1.20
CA ALA A 181 -24.66 13.60 0.11
C ALA A 181 -25.66 13.01 1.12
N ALA A 182 -26.95 12.88 0.81
CA ALA A 182 -27.90 12.42 1.83
C ALA A 182 -28.25 10.93 1.71
N VAL A 183 -27.35 10.07 2.17
CA VAL A 183 -27.68 8.66 2.45
C VAL A 183 -28.60 8.61 3.66
N GLN A 184 -29.85 8.18 3.49
CA GLN A 184 -30.77 8.00 4.63
C GLN A 184 -30.35 6.76 5.44
N VAL A 185 -29.53 6.97 6.45
CA VAL A 185 -29.29 6.02 7.52
C VAL A 185 -30.61 5.75 8.24
N GLY A 186 -31.03 4.50 8.35
CA GLY A 186 -32.25 4.13 9.09
C GLY A 186 -33.21 3.20 8.35
N GLY A 187 -32.84 2.71 7.15
CA GLY A 187 -33.57 1.66 6.42
C GLY A 187 -33.41 0.30 7.08
N THR A 188 -34.29 -0.64 6.74
CA THR A 188 -34.20 -2.05 7.14
C THR A 188 -33.92 -2.92 5.91
N VAL A 189 -32.95 -3.80 6.04
CA VAL A 189 -32.60 -4.81 5.04
C VAL A 189 -32.77 -6.19 5.67
N SER A 190 -33.59 -7.03 5.07
CA SER A 190 -33.72 -8.45 5.44
C SER A 190 -32.67 -9.27 4.74
N LEU A 191 -31.87 -10.01 5.51
CA LEU A 191 -30.96 -11.03 4.98
C LEU A 191 -31.65 -12.39 5.07
N MET A 192 -31.65 -13.14 3.96
CA MET A 192 -32.29 -14.43 3.85
C MET A 192 -31.32 -15.53 3.44
N ARG A 193 -31.37 -16.68 4.10
CA ARG A 193 -30.67 -17.91 3.73
C ARG A 193 -31.57 -19.12 3.96
N GLY A 194 -31.95 -19.81 2.89
CA GLY A 194 -32.97 -20.87 2.96
C GLY A 194 -34.28 -20.32 3.49
N ASP A 195 -34.83 -20.95 4.55
CA ASP A 195 -36.07 -20.56 5.20
C ASP A 195 -35.90 -19.52 6.31
N LYS A 196 -34.66 -19.14 6.64
CA LYS A 196 -34.36 -18.16 7.69
C LYS A 196 -34.22 -16.76 7.12
N SER A 197 -34.72 -15.79 7.88
CA SER A 197 -34.53 -14.36 7.61
C SER A 197 -34.31 -13.60 8.89
N ILE A 198 -33.43 -12.59 8.83
CA ILE A 198 -33.18 -11.66 9.92
C ILE A 198 -33.20 -10.25 9.35
N ASP A 199 -33.93 -9.37 10.02
CA ASP A 199 -34.02 -7.95 9.66
C ASP A 199 -32.93 -7.15 10.35
N PHE A 200 -32.17 -6.38 9.57
CA PHE A 200 -31.11 -5.53 10.05
C PHE A 200 -31.43 -4.06 9.80
N LYS A 201 -31.28 -3.24 10.85
CA LYS A 201 -31.36 -1.80 10.74
C LYS A 201 -30.03 -1.26 10.20
N ILE A 202 -30.06 -0.55 9.09
CA ILE A 202 -28.88 0.11 8.52
C ILE A 202 -28.58 1.36 9.34
N VAL A 203 -27.43 1.38 10.01
CA VAL A 203 -26.99 2.48 10.87
C VAL A 203 -25.84 3.28 10.26
N GLY A 204 -25.28 2.82 9.16
CA GLY A 204 -24.25 3.51 8.39
C GLY A 204 -24.09 2.96 6.98
N VAL A 205 -23.59 3.83 6.10
CA VAL A 205 -23.14 3.46 4.75
C VAL A 205 -21.68 3.82 4.63
N TYR A 206 -20.86 2.86 4.17
CA TYR A 206 -19.43 3.08 4.05
C TYR A 206 -18.97 3.09 2.59
N ASP A 207 -17.90 3.82 2.36
CA ASP A 207 -17.13 3.81 1.12
C ASP A 207 -15.71 3.31 1.45
N SER A 208 -15.36 2.14 0.98
CA SER A 208 -14.06 1.50 1.17
C SER A 208 -13.05 1.86 0.07
N GLY A 209 -13.56 2.32 -1.07
CA GLY A 209 -12.76 2.58 -2.28
C GLY A 209 -12.39 1.34 -3.08
N ASP A 210 -12.91 0.16 -2.71
CA ASP A 210 -12.63 -1.14 -3.32
C ASP A 210 -13.90 -2.02 -3.44
N ASP A 211 -13.73 -3.31 -3.73
CA ASP A 211 -14.82 -4.28 -3.93
C ASP A 211 -15.68 -4.51 -2.67
N ASP A 212 -15.16 -4.19 -1.48
CA ASP A 212 -15.92 -4.24 -0.21
C ASP A 212 -17.15 -3.32 -0.23
N ASN A 213 -17.21 -2.32 -1.14
CA ASN A 213 -18.40 -1.49 -1.37
C ASN A 213 -19.65 -2.29 -1.77
N SER A 214 -19.49 -3.53 -2.20
CA SER A 214 -20.59 -4.45 -2.55
C SER A 214 -21.03 -5.35 -1.39
N ALA A 215 -20.43 -5.21 -0.21
CA ALA A 215 -20.67 -6.07 0.96
C ALA A 215 -21.53 -5.38 2.04
N MET A 216 -22.02 -6.19 2.97
CA MET A 216 -22.73 -5.75 4.19
C MET A 216 -22.04 -6.33 5.41
N TYR A 217 -21.83 -5.52 6.44
CA TYR A 217 -21.20 -5.94 7.69
C TYR A 217 -22.23 -5.97 8.82
N VAL A 218 -22.29 -7.10 9.51
CA VAL A 218 -23.22 -7.39 10.61
C VAL A 218 -22.47 -7.97 11.80
N SER A 219 -23.07 -8.01 12.96
CA SER A 219 -22.47 -8.67 14.13
C SER A 219 -22.33 -10.17 13.89
N SER A 220 -21.20 -10.79 14.28
CA SER A 220 -20.87 -12.19 13.99
C SER A 220 -21.95 -13.17 14.47
N ASN A 221 -22.45 -13.00 15.71
CA ASN A 221 -23.49 -13.86 16.26
C ASN A 221 -24.79 -13.85 15.43
N GLN A 222 -25.17 -12.70 14.86
CA GLN A 222 -26.38 -12.60 14.03
C GLN A 222 -26.23 -13.34 12.71
N LEU A 223 -25.04 -13.30 12.09
CA LEU A 223 -24.78 -14.05 10.86
C LEU A 223 -24.65 -15.55 11.15
N GLN A 224 -24.01 -15.92 12.26
CA GLN A 224 -23.93 -17.30 12.73
C GLN A 224 -25.32 -17.90 12.94
N ASP A 225 -26.24 -17.15 13.56
CA ASP A 225 -27.65 -17.57 13.77
C ASP A 225 -28.38 -17.71 12.43
N LEU A 226 -28.17 -16.82 11.46
CA LEU A 226 -28.79 -16.89 10.13
C LEU A 226 -28.29 -18.10 9.34
N THR A 227 -27.03 -18.47 9.52
CA THR A 227 -26.36 -19.50 8.71
C THR A 227 -26.26 -20.86 9.36
N ASP A 228 -26.73 -21.01 10.60
CA ASP A 228 -26.59 -22.24 11.42
C ASP A 228 -25.13 -22.67 11.64
N LEU A 229 -24.25 -21.70 11.82
CA LEU A 229 -22.82 -21.90 12.04
C LEU A 229 -22.38 -21.27 13.38
N PRO A 230 -22.83 -21.81 14.52
CA PRO A 230 -22.49 -21.24 15.82
C PRO A 230 -20.98 -21.31 16.07
N ASP A 231 -20.44 -20.26 16.70
CA ASP A 231 -19.01 -20.14 17.06
C ASP A 231 -18.04 -20.38 15.87
N SER A 232 -18.46 -20.07 14.65
CA SER A 232 -17.69 -20.36 13.42
C SER A 232 -17.27 -19.08 12.73
N VAL A 233 -15.99 -19.03 12.33
CA VAL A 233 -15.40 -17.98 11.49
C VAL A 233 -14.48 -18.63 10.47
N ASN A 234 -14.38 -18.05 9.28
CA ASN A 234 -13.52 -18.56 8.23
C ASN A 234 -12.26 -17.72 8.01
N LYS A 235 -12.16 -16.58 8.70
CA LYS A 235 -11.02 -15.71 8.62
C LYS A 235 -10.86 -14.92 9.94
N ILE A 236 -9.63 -14.67 10.36
CA ILE A 236 -9.33 -13.68 11.39
C ILE A 236 -8.30 -12.73 10.83
N GLU A 237 -8.64 -11.46 10.78
CA GLU A 237 -7.70 -10.40 10.40
C GLU A 237 -6.96 -9.92 11.64
N VAL A 238 -5.65 -9.80 11.55
CA VAL A 238 -4.79 -9.37 12.65
C VAL A 238 -3.93 -8.20 12.21
N LYS A 239 -3.94 -7.14 13.00
CA LYS A 239 -3.08 -5.97 12.86
C LYS A 239 -2.04 -5.98 13.96
N ALA A 240 -0.77 -6.18 13.58
CA ALA A 240 0.35 -6.25 14.50
C ALA A 240 1.42 -5.22 14.15
N LEU A 241 2.07 -4.66 15.16
CA LEU A 241 3.30 -3.88 15.00
C LEU A 241 4.45 -4.85 14.76
N THR A 242 5.05 -4.79 13.59
CA THR A 242 6.04 -5.76 13.14
C THR A 242 7.36 -5.09 12.73
N THR A 243 8.45 -5.83 12.86
CA THR A 243 9.75 -5.48 12.31
C THR A 243 9.84 -5.95 10.86
N PRO A 244 10.45 -5.18 9.94
CA PRO A 244 10.66 -5.61 8.56
C PRO A 244 11.40 -6.94 8.47
N GLU A 245 10.93 -7.83 7.58
CA GLU A 245 11.55 -9.15 7.39
C GLU A 245 12.95 -9.06 6.79
N ASN A 246 13.87 -9.80 7.38
CA ASN A 246 15.23 -10.04 6.87
C ASN A 246 15.35 -11.45 6.25
N ASP A 247 16.57 -11.86 5.88
CA ASP A 247 16.83 -13.19 5.31
C ASP A 247 16.50 -14.32 6.28
N LEU A 248 16.72 -14.12 7.56
CA LEU A 248 16.40 -15.10 8.61
C LEU A 248 14.87 -15.30 8.69
N ALA A 249 14.10 -14.21 8.74
CA ALA A 249 12.65 -14.28 8.76
C ALA A 249 12.08 -14.94 7.50
N ARG A 250 12.66 -14.68 6.32
CA ARG A 250 12.28 -15.34 5.06
C ARG A 250 12.62 -16.82 5.04
N LYS A 251 13.77 -17.23 5.62
CA LYS A 251 14.16 -18.63 5.79
C LYS A 251 13.17 -19.35 6.72
N ALA A 252 12.86 -18.74 7.86
CA ALA A 252 11.90 -19.24 8.83
C ALA A 252 10.48 -19.39 8.26
N ALA A 253 10.01 -18.40 7.49
CA ALA A 253 8.68 -18.44 6.85
C ALA A 253 8.52 -19.59 5.85
N LYS A 254 9.63 -20.09 5.25
CA LYS A 254 9.60 -21.25 4.37
C LYS A 254 9.60 -22.57 5.15
N ASN A 255 10.45 -22.68 6.15
CA ASN A 255 10.57 -23.87 6.98
C ASN A 255 11.23 -23.52 8.32
N PRO A 256 10.46 -23.30 9.39
CA PRO A 256 11.01 -23.00 10.71
C PRO A 256 11.91 -24.11 11.26
N ALA A 257 11.65 -25.38 10.90
CA ALA A 257 12.45 -26.54 11.35
C ALA A 257 13.84 -26.60 10.72
N ALA A 258 14.12 -25.81 9.68
CA ALA A 258 15.44 -25.74 9.04
C ALA A 258 16.39 -24.71 9.70
N LEU A 259 15.94 -24.03 10.77
CA LEU A 259 16.74 -23.08 11.52
C LEU A 259 17.64 -23.80 12.53
N SER A 260 18.84 -23.26 12.77
CA SER A 260 19.62 -23.63 13.95
C SER A 260 18.93 -23.11 15.22
N GLN A 261 19.34 -23.61 16.39
CA GLN A 261 18.72 -23.18 17.65
C GLN A 261 18.87 -21.69 17.89
N ASP A 262 20.05 -21.13 17.65
CA ASP A 262 20.31 -19.69 17.82
C ASP A 262 19.50 -18.85 16.82
N GLU A 263 19.38 -19.33 15.57
CA GLU A 263 18.56 -18.69 14.55
C GLU A 263 17.07 -18.72 14.92
N TRP A 264 16.61 -19.87 15.47
CA TRP A 264 15.21 -20.04 15.90
C TRP A 264 14.87 -19.12 17.07
N GLU A 265 15.74 -19.06 18.10
CA GLU A 265 15.54 -18.15 19.24
C GLU A 265 15.53 -16.69 18.80
N THR A 266 16.47 -16.28 17.94
CA THR A 266 16.53 -14.93 17.41
C THR A 266 15.27 -14.56 16.63
N TRP A 267 14.79 -15.48 15.77
CA TRP A 267 13.58 -15.27 15.00
C TRP A 267 12.33 -15.24 15.86
N TYR A 268 12.16 -16.20 16.75
CA TYR A 268 10.98 -16.31 17.63
C TYR A 268 10.85 -15.10 18.57
N CYS A 269 11.98 -14.61 19.08
CA CYS A 269 12.06 -13.44 19.95
C CYS A 269 12.15 -12.10 19.19
N THR A 270 11.94 -12.09 17.88
CA THR A 270 11.83 -10.85 17.09
C THR A 270 10.43 -10.72 16.53
N ALA A 271 9.84 -9.53 16.62
CA ALA A 271 8.45 -9.26 16.17
C ALA A 271 8.33 -9.25 14.64
N TYR A 272 8.82 -10.30 13.97
CA TYR A 272 8.57 -10.47 12.54
C TYR A 272 7.11 -10.89 12.31
N PRO A 273 6.49 -10.51 11.16
CA PRO A 273 5.17 -11.02 10.81
C PRO A 273 5.11 -12.55 10.77
N SER A 274 6.17 -13.21 10.30
CA SER A 274 6.27 -14.67 10.25
C SER A 274 6.37 -15.32 11.64
N SER A 275 7.07 -14.69 12.59
CA SER A 275 7.18 -15.17 13.98
C SER A 275 5.82 -15.02 14.71
N ILE A 276 5.15 -13.87 14.55
CA ILE A 276 3.82 -13.65 15.13
C ILE A 276 2.79 -14.62 14.53
N ALA A 277 2.82 -14.83 13.21
CA ALA A 277 1.95 -15.79 12.52
C ALA A 277 2.13 -17.21 13.08
N TYR A 278 3.38 -17.66 13.23
CA TYR A 278 3.69 -18.95 13.82
C TYR A 278 3.15 -19.12 15.23
N GLN A 279 3.31 -18.11 16.11
CA GLN A 279 2.78 -18.13 17.47
C GLN A 279 1.25 -18.10 17.53
N ILE A 280 0.58 -17.50 16.54
CA ILE A 280 -0.87 -17.56 16.40
C ILE A 280 -1.32 -18.99 16.06
N GLU A 281 -0.59 -19.67 15.18
CA GLU A 281 -0.88 -21.08 14.83
C GLU A 281 -0.72 -22.03 16.02
N GLU A 282 0.23 -21.75 16.93
CA GLU A 282 0.42 -22.53 18.15
C GLU A 282 -0.79 -22.46 19.10
N VAL A 283 -1.48 -21.34 19.15
CA VAL A 283 -2.59 -21.12 20.11
C VAL A 283 -3.97 -21.36 19.52
N ILE A 284 -4.13 -21.33 18.19
CA ILE A 284 -5.40 -21.60 17.50
C ILE A 284 -5.31 -22.94 16.75
N PRO A 285 -5.95 -24.01 17.27
CA PRO A 285 -5.88 -25.31 16.63
C PRO A 285 -6.49 -25.31 15.22
N GLY A 286 -5.78 -25.90 14.26
CA GLY A 286 -6.25 -26.01 12.88
C GLY A 286 -6.17 -24.71 12.05
N ALA A 287 -5.57 -23.65 12.59
CA ALA A 287 -5.33 -22.42 11.87
C ALA A 287 -4.02 -22.47 11.08
N VAL A 288 -3.97 -21.69 10.00
CA VAL A 288 -2.77 -21.26 9.31
C VAL A 288 -2.78 -19.75 9.22
N ALA A 289 -1.73 -19.13 9.72
CA ALA A 289 -1.57 -17.68 9.70
C ALA A 289 -0.61 -17.28 8.58
N LYS A 290 -1.08 -16.47 7.66
CA LYS A 290 -0.29 -15.99 6.51
C LYS A 290 -0.13 -14.48 6.59
N GLN A 291 1.07 -14.02 6.22
CA GLN A 291 1.25 -12.60 5.95
C GLN A 291 0.41 -12.18 4.77
N VAL A 292 -0.22 -11.01 4.85
CA VAL A 292 -0.90 -10.38 3.72
C VAL A 292 0.18 -9.84 2.78
N ARG A 293 0.82 -10.74 2.03
CA ARG A 293 1.92 -10.39 1.09
C ARG A 293 1.40 -9.81 -0.23
N GLN A 294 0.15 -10.04 -0.59
CA GLN A 294 -0.34 -9.75 -1.94
C GLN A 294 -0.27 -8.26 -2.28
N VAL A 295 -0.62 -7.38 -1.36
CA VAL A 295 -0.53 -5.93 -1.60
C VAL A 295 0.93 -5.45 -1.52
N ALA A 296 1.71 -5.95 -0.56
CA ALA A 296 3.12 -5.58 -0.41
C ALA A 296 4.02 -6.14 -1.52
N ALA A 297 3.76 -7.34 -2.03
CA ALA A 297 4.56 -7.94 -3.11
C ALA A 297 4.26 -7.33 -4.48
N LEU A 298 3.00 -7.06 -4.80
CA LEU A 298 2.61 -6.36 -6.03
C LEU A 298 3.11 -4.91 -6.01
N GLN A 299 3.01 -4.23 -4.88
CA GLN A 299 3.52 -2.87 -4.72
C GLN A 299 5.03 -2.83 -4.69
N GLY A 300 5.71 -3.78 -4.04
CA GLY A 300 7.16 -3.91 -4.07
C GLY A 300 7.69 -4.09 -5.49
N ASN A 301 7.06 -4.91 -6.30
CA ASN A 301 7.43 -5.10 -7.70
C ASN A 301 7.15 -3.85 -8.56
N VAL A 302 6.03 -3.17 -8.36
CA VAL A 302 5.70 -1.93 -9.06
C VAL A 302 6.63 -0.80 -8.63
N LEU A 303 6.87 -0.62 -7.33
CA LEU A 303 7.82 0.35 -6.80
C LEU A 303 9.24 0.10 -7.31
N GLN A 304 9.70 -1.14 -7.30
CA GLN A 304 11.04 -1.51 -7.79
C GLN A 304 11.19 -1.26 -9.30
N LYS A 305 10.17 -1.59 -10.11
CA LYS A 305 10.16 -1.29 -11.54
C LYS A 305 10.10 0.22 -11.80
N THR A 306 9.29 0.95 -11.05
CA THR A 306 9.20 2.42 -11.15
C THR A 306 10.52 3.06 -10.74
N GLN A 307 11.15 2.60 -9.67
CA GLN A 307 12.47 3.04 -9.24
C GLN A 307 13.54 2.77 -10.32
N ALA A 308 13.53 1.60 -10.93
CA ALA A 308 14.45 1.26 -12.02
C ALA A 308 14.29 2.19 -13.22
N VAL A 309 13.05 2.50 -13.63
CA VAL A 309 12.76 3.45 -14.72
C VAL A 309 13.24 4.86 -14.35
N MET A 310 13.02 5.31 -13.12
CA MET A 310 13.51 6.63 -12.67
C MET A 310 15.03 6.72 -12.61
N ILE A 311 15.71 5.65 -12.18
CA ILE A 311 17.18 5.57 -12.23
C ILE A 311 17.66 5.65 -13.68
N LEU A 312 17.04 4.88 -14.59
CA LEU A 312 17.37 4.91 -16.01
C LEU A 312 17.19 6.32 -16.60
N MET A 313 16.09 7.00 -16.32
CA MET A 313 15.85 8.38 -16.74
C MET A 313 16.89 9.36 -16.19
N THR A 314 17.31 9.16 -14.93
CA THR A 314 18.35 9.98 -14.30
C THR A 314 19.68 9.78 -15.01
N VAL A 315 20.07 8.54 -15.32
CA VAL A 315 21.30 8.22 -16.04
C VAL A 315 21.29 8.81 -17.45
N LEU A 316 20.18 8.67 -18.20
CA LEU A 316 20.02 9.27 -19.51
C LEU A 316 20.13 10.80 -19.47
N SER A 317 19.54 11.44 -18.47
CA SER A 317 19.64 12.89 -18.26
C SER A 317 21.07 13.33 -17.97
N LEU A 318 21.84 12.55 -17.19
CA LEU A 318 23.26 12.82 -16.92
C LEU A 318 24.11 12.67 -18.17
N ILE A 319 23.86 11.66 -19.00
CA ILE A 319 24.54 11.49 -20.29
C ILE A 319 24.26 12.67 -21.21
N ALA A 320 23.00 13.08 -21.34
CA ALA A 320 22.61 14.23 -22.14
C ALA A 320 23.28 15.53 -21.63
N ALA A 321 23.35 15.74 -20.32
CA ALA A 321 24.04 16.86 -19.71
C ALA A 321 25.57 16.82 -20.00
N ALA A 322 26.19 15.64 -19.92
CA ALA A 322 27.61 15.47 -20.24
C ALA A 322 27.94 15.84 -21.70
N VAL A 323 27.07 15.38 -22.63
CA VAL A 323 27.22 15.73 -24.07
C VAL A 323 27.03 17.23 -24.30
N ALA A 324 26.04 17.85 -23.64
CA ALA A 324 25.82 19.29 -23.74
C ALA A 324 27.01 20.10 -23.23
N VAL A 325 27.55 19.74 -22.04
CA VAL A 325 28.75 20.39 -21.49
C VAL A 325 29.96 20.20 -22.39
N ALA A 326 30.17 18.99 -22.92
CA ALA A 326 31.27 18.73 -23.86
C ALA A 326 31.17 19.59 -25.13
N ASN A 327 29.98 19.71 -25.72
CA ASN A 327 29.75 20.52 -26.91
C ASN A 327 29.98 22.03 -26.65
N LEU A 328 29.49 22.54 -25.50
CA LEU A 328 29.72 23.93 -25.09
C LEU A 328 31.20 24.21 -24.87
N MET A 329 31.92 23.26 -24.29
CA MET A 329 33.38 23.40 -24.07
C MET A 329 34.14 23.42 -25.39
N VAL A 330 33.80 22.55 -26.33
CA VAL A 330 34.43 22.56 -27.68
C VAL A 330 34.16 23.87 -28.41
N ALA A 331 32.93 24.39 -28.36
CA ALA A 331 32.56 25.66 -28.96
C ALA A 331 33.34 26.82 -28.32
N SER A 332 33.40 26.88 -26.97
CA SER A 332 34.15 27.91 -26.23
C SER A 332 35.65 27.87 -26.55
N ILE A 333 36.26 26.69 -26.69
CA ILE A 333 37.64 26.52 -27.11
C ILE A 333 37.85 27.05 -28.55
N GLY A 334 36.90 26.80 -29.47
CA GLY A 334 36.93 27.27 -30.84
C GLY A 334 36.88 28.78 -30.90
N GLU A 335 36.00 29.44 -30.18
CA GLU A 335 35.85 30.89 -30.15
C GLU A 335 37.09 31.61 -29.57
N ARG A 336 37.74 31.00 -28.57
CA ARG A 336 38.92 31.56 -27.86
C ARG A 336 40.24 30.93 -28.32
N SER A 337 40.26 30.22 -29.44
CA SER A 337 41.43 29.48 -29.91
C SER A 337 42.67 30.36 -30.09
N ALA A 338 42.52 31.61 -30.59
CA ALA A 338 43.60 32.57 -30.75
C ALA A 338 44.19 33.02 -29.39
N GLU A 339 43.37 33.27 -28.39
CA GLU A 339 43.80 33.63 -27.02
C GLU A 339 44.56 32.47 -26.36
N LEU A 340 44.05 31.26 -26.51
CA LEU A 340 44.69 30.05 -25.98
C LEU A 340 46.01 29.74 -26.69
N ALA A 341 46.07 29.96 -28.00
CA ALA A 341 47.30 29.82 -28.78
C ALA A 341 48.35 30.87 -28.37
N LEU A 342 47.97 32.11 -28.11
CA LEU A 342 48.82 33.15 -27.59
C LEU A 342 49.41 32.80 -26.21
N LEU A 343 48.59 32.29 -25.31
CA LEU A 343 49.03 31.81 -24.01
C LEU A 343 50.10 30.71 -24.11
N LYS A 344 49.89 29.75 -25.04
CA LYS A 344 50.88 28.70 -25.33
C LYS A 344 52.15 29.26 -25.96
N ALA A 345 52.05 30.29 -26.84
CA ALA A 345 53.19 30.94 -27.46
C ALA A 345 54.08 31.70 -26.43
N ILE A 346 53.50 32.22 -25.35
CA ILE A 346 54.21 32.89 -24.26
C ILE A 346 54.84 31.89 -23.27
N GLY A 347 54.57 30.57 -23.47
CA GLY A 347 55.17 29.50 -22.67
C GLY A 347 54.23 28.82 -21.65
N ALA A 348 52.93 29.04 -21.74
CA ALA A 348 51.96 28.30 -20.90
C ALA A 348 51.96 26.81 -21.28
N THR A 349 52.08 25.95 -20.29
CA THR A 349 52.02 24.51 -20.52
C THR A 349 50.59 24.07 -20.80
N ASP A 350 50.42 22.98 -21.56
CA ASP A 350 49.12 22.39 -21.86
C ASP A 350 48.30 22.11 -20.63
N GLY A 351 48.95 21.70 -19.53
CA GLY A 351 48.30 21.47 -18.26
C GLY A 351 47.82 22.75 -17.55
N ALA A 352 48.47 23.88 -17.77
CA ALA A 352 48.04 25.17 -17.22
C ALA A 352 46.80 25.68 -17.96
N VAL A 353 46.78 25.59 -19.28
CA VAL A 353 45.61 25.97 -20.12
C VAL A 353 44.41 25.05 -19.81
N SER A 354 44.64 23.74 -19.70
CA SER A 354 43.58 22.79 -19.35
C SER A 354 42.97 23.06 -17.96
N ARG A 355 43.82 23.35 -16.95
CA ARG A 355 43.35 23.69 -15.61
C ARG A 355 42.55 25.00 -15.57
N LEU A 356 42.92 25.99 -16.38
CA LEU A 356 42.17 27.23 -16.48
C LEU A 356 40.77 26.99 -17.05
N MET A 357 40.68 26.25 -18.15
CA MET A 357 39.38 25.87 -18.76
C MET A 357 38.51 24.99 -17.85
N MET A 358 39.12 24.05 -17.14
CA MET A 358 38.40 23.22 -16.17
C MET A 358 37.88 24.07 -15.00
N ALA A 359 38.65 25.04 -14.51
CA ALA A 359 38.21 25.92 -13.42
C ALA A 359 37.04 26.81 -13.85
N GLU A 360 37.08 27.36 -15.09
CA GLU A 360 35.98 28.14 -15.65
C GLU A 360 34.69 27.27 -15.79
N THR A 361 34.83 26.09 -16.38
CA THR A 361 33.71 25.16 -16.52
C THR A 361 33.16 24.69 -15.19
N ALA A 362 34.02 24.42 -14.19
CA ALA A 362 33.60 24.04 -12.84
C ALA A 362 32.83 25.17 -12.16
N ALA A 363 33.29 26.44 -12.30
CA ALA A 363 32.60 27.59 -11.71
C ALA A 363 31.18 27.78 -12.32
N ILE A 364 31.06 27.70 -13.64
CA ILE A 364 29.76 27.80 -14.34
C ILE A 364 28.85 26.63 -13.94
N SER A 365 29.39 25.41 -13.90
CA SER A 365 28.65 24.22 -13.53
C SER A 365 28.18 24.27 -12.06
N LEU A 366 28.97 24.81 -11.15
CA LEU A 366 28.60 25.00 -9.76
C LEU A 366 27.43 26.00 -9.61
N LEU A 367 27.49 27.12 -10.32
CA LEU A 367 26.37 28.07 -10.34
C LEU A 367 25.09 27.43 -10.91
N GLY A 368 25.23 26.72 -12.04
CA GLY A 368 24.12 25.95 -12.64
C GLY A 368 23.55 24.88 -11.69
N ALA A 369 24.42 24.22 -10.91
CA ALA A 369 24.01 23.23 -9.91
C ALA A 369 23.17 23.83 -8.79
N VAL A 370 23.57 24.99 -8.25
CA VAL A 370 22.83 25.68 -7.19
C VAL A 370 21.47 26.15 -7.70
N VAL A 371 21.43 26.78 -8.88
CA VAL A 371 20.16 27.21 -9.49
C VAL A 371 19.27 26.02 -9.83
N GLY A 372 19.83 24.96 -10.41
CA GLY A 372 19.12 23.73 -10.76
C GLY A 372 18.58 22.98 -9.53
N ALA A 373 19.35 22.94 -8.42
CA ALA A 373 18.90 22.37 -7.17
C ALA A 373 17.73 23.18 -6.56
N GLY A 374 17.80 24.51 -6.61
CA GLY A 374 16.74 25.39 -6.14
C GLY A 374 15.43 25.20 -6.93
N LEU A 375 15.51 25.29 -8.27
CA LEU A 375 14.35 25.09 -9.15
C LEU A 375 13.80 23.66 -9.04
N GLY A 376 14.67 22.65 -9.02
CA GLY A 376 14.27 21.25 -8.88
C GLY A 376 13.58 20.97 -7.55
N SER A 377 14.04 21.60 -6.45
CA SER A 377 13.39 21.50 -5.14
C SER A 377 12.01 22.17 -5.15
N GLY A 378 11.88 23.33 -5.80
CA GLY A 378 10.61 24.04 -5.94
C GLY A 378 9.58 23.22 -6.72
N VAL A 379 9.96 22.66 -7.86
CA VAL A 379 9.10 21.78 -8.68
C VAL A 379 8.71 20.52 -7.90
N ALA A 380 9.65 19.90 -7.17
CA ALA A 380 9.36 18.74 -6.36
C ALA A 380 8.33 19.03 -5.25
N GLN A 381 8.44 20.19 -4.56
CA GLN A 381 7.45 20.62 -3.57
C GLN A 381 6.07 20.88 -4.20
N LEU A 382 6.05 21.52 -5.37
CA LEU A 382 4.79 21.76 -6.10
C LEU A 382 4.09 20.43 -6.44
N ILE A 383 4.83 19.46 -6.98
CA ILE A 383 4.30 18.12 -7.28
C ILE A 383 3.83 17.42 -5.99
N GLY A 384 4.61 17.53 -4.90
CA GLY A 384 4.23 16.98 -3.59
C GLY A 384 2.88 17.49 -3.11
N HIS A 385 2.66 18.79 -3.16
CA HIS A 385 1.39 19.40 -2.74
C HIS A 385 0.22 19.11 -3.69
N VAL A 386 0.45 19.16 -5.00
CA VAL A 386 -0.63 19.00 -6.00
C VAL A 386 -1.04 17.53 -6.15
N VAL A 387 -0.08 16.60 -6.15
CA VAL A 387 -0.35 15.17 -6.43
C VAL A 387 -0.57 14.37 -5.16
N PHE A 388 0.22 14.65 -4.09
CA PHE A 388 0.21 13.84 -2.86
C PHE A 388 -0.42 14.58 -1.65
N GLY A 389 -0.89 15.81 -1.82
CA GLY A 389 -1.51 16.59 -0.74
C GLY A 389 -0.56 16.93 0.43
N SER A 390 0.73 16.64 0.32
CA SER A 390 1.71 16.84 1.39
C SER A 390 3.08 17.25 0.84
N GLY A 391 3.82 18.09 1.59
CA GLY A 391 5.17 18.50 1.22
C GLY A 391 6.15 17.30 1.23
N ILE A 392 7.08 17.29 0.27
CA ILE A 392 8.13 16.26 0.18
C ILE A 392 9.28 16.63 1.13
N THR A 393 9.64 15.71 2.04
CA THR A 393 10.79 15.89 2.92
C THR A 393 12.08 15.58 2.16
N MET A 394 12.89 16.62 1.88
CA MET A 394 14.15 16.43 1.18
C MET A 394 15.27 16.06 2.16
N ARG A 395 15.80 14.85 1.99
CA ARG A 395 16.95 14.38 2.81
C ARG A 395 18.24 15.07 2.34
N PRO A 396 19.06 15.63 3.25
CA PRO A 396 20.32 16.30 2.89
C PRO A 396 21.27 15.43 2.05
N MET A 397 21.22 14.10 2.27
CA MET A 397 22.02 13.11 1.53
C MET A 397 21.76 13.13 0.02
N VAL A 398 20.55 13.49 -0.43
CA VAL A 398 20.21 13.61 -1.85
C VAL A 398 20.95 14.74 -2.51
N PHE A 399 21.10 15.88 -1.83
CA PHE A 399 21.89 17.01 -2.36
C PHE A 399 23.35 16.64 -2.50
N VAL A 400 23.95 15.96 -1.52
CA VAL A 400 25.33 15.46 -1.59
C VAL A 400 25.50 14.54 -2.79
N LEU A 401 24.61 13.58 -2.98
CA LEU A 401 24.65 12.65 -4.10
C LEU A 401 24.57 13.38 -5.45
N VAL A 402 23.65 14.35 -5.60
CA VAL A 402 23.47 15.14 -6.81
C VAL A 402 24.75 15.94 -7.13
N PHE A 403 25.36 16.60 -6.14
CA PHE A 403 26.61 17.34 -6.34
C PHE A 403 27.76 16.42 -6.74
N VAL A 404 27.89 15.24 -6.15
CA VAL A 404 28.92 14.24 -6.53
C VAL A 404 28.71 13.76 -7.95
N LEU A 405 27.48 13.39 -8.34
CA LEU A 405 27.16 12.96 -9.71
C LEU A 405 27.44 14.06 -10.72
N LEU A 406 27.12 15.31 -10.39
CA LEU A 406 27.37 16.46 -11.25
C LEU A 406 28.87 16.72 -11.40
N ALA A 407 29.64 16.64 -10.34
CA ALA A 407 31.11 16.77 -10.38
C ALA A 407 31.73 15.68 -11.27
N VAL A 408 31.29 14.42 -11.13
CA VAL A 408 31.74 13.32 -11.99
C VAL A 408 31.39 13.58 -13.47
N THR A 409 30.16 14.03 -13.74
CA THR A 409 29.68 14.34 -15.09
C THR A 409 30.54 15.44 -15.75
N VAL A 410 30.82 16.52 -15.02
CA VAL A 410 31.65 17.63 -15.48
C VAL A 410 33.09 17.16 -15.75
N LEU A 411 33.66 16.35 -14.87
CA LEU A 411 35.00 15.78 -15.03
C LEU A 411 35.09 14.90 -16.28
N LEU A 412 34.10 14.02 -16.51
CA LEU A 412 34.06 13.16 -17.68
C LEU A 412 33.89 13.96 -18.99
N ALA A 413 33.00 14.96 -18.99
CA ALA A 413 32.80 15.85 -20.13
C ALA A 413 34.07 16.67 -20.45
N SER A 414 34.75 17.18 -19.42
CA SER A 414 35.97 17.95 -19.53
C SER A 414 37.14 17.11 -20.05
N ALA A 415 37.23 15.83 -19.66
CA ALA A 415 38.29 14.95 -20.15
C ALA A 415 38.24 14.73 -21.66
N SER A 416 37.07 14.73 -22.28
CA SER A 416 36.87 14.70 -23.72
C SER A 416 37.39 15.97 -24.39
N SER A 417 37.15 17.12 -23.81
CA SER A 417 37.52 18.43 -24.36
C SER A 417 39.03 18.76 -24.21
N ILE A 418 39.68 18.20 -23.19
CA ILE A 418 41.13 18.32 -22.98
C ILE A 418 41.91 17.80 -24.21
N ARG A 419 41.44 16.70 -24.81
CA ARG A 419 42.05 16.17 -26.04
C ARG A 419 42.03 17.18 -27.20
N SER A 420 40.98 17.98 -27.29
CA SER A 420 40.87 19.04 -28.29
C SER A 420 41.87 20.16 -28.04
N ILE A 421 42.13 20.53 -26.77
CA ILE A 421 43.14 21.54 -26.40
C ILE A 421 44.56 21.06 -26.71
N LEU A 422 44.85 19.78 -26.47
CA LEU A 422 46.16 19.18 -26.76
C LEU A 422 46.49 19.16 -28.26
N SER A 423 45.47 19.10 -29.13
CA SER A 423 45.64 19.10 -30.57
C SER A 423 45.85 20.49 -31.19
N LEU A 424 45.64 21.59 -30.41
CA LEU A 424 45.86 22.96 -30.87
C LEU A 424 47.36 23.24 -31.10
N LYS A 425 47.75 23.42 -32.36
CA LYS A 425 49.12 23.84 -32.73
C LYS A 425 49.14 25.36 -32.87
N PRO A 426 49.93 26.09 -32.03
CA PRO A 426 49.96 27.54 -32.02
C PRO A 426 50.30 28.15 -33.39
N ALA A 427 51.19 27.48 -34.16
CA ALA A 427 51.62 27.97 -35.48
C ALA A 427 50.48 27.92 -36.51
N GLU A 428 49.60 26.94 -36.50
CA GLU A 428 48.51 26.82 -37.47
C GLU A 428 47.34 27.79 -37.13
N VAL A 429 47.05 28.00 -35.84
CA VAL A 429 45.99 28.91 -35.40
C VAL A 429 46.36 30.39 -35.61
N LEU A 430 47.61 30.77 -35.41
CA LEU A 430 48.09 32.16 -35.58
C LEU A 430 48.30 32.56 -37.07
N HIS A 431 48.43 31.60 -38.00
CA HIS A 431 48.53 31.83 -39.40
C HIS A 431 47.20 31.74 -40.19
N GLY A 432 46.08 31.60 -39.48
CA GLY A 432 44.75 31.71 -40.07
C GLY A 432 44.36 30.54 -40.99
N ARG A 433 44.86 29.34 -40.75
CA ARG A 433 44.44 28.09 -41.41
C ARG A 433 43.74 27.15 -40.48
#